data_e1393eaa58a865588d284ad3dfe2ad2d
#
_entry.id   e1393eaa58a865588d284ad3dfe2ad2d
#
_cell.length_a   1.000
_cell.length_b   1.000
_cell.length_c   1.000
_cell.angle_alpha   90.00
_cell.angle_beta   90.00
_cell.angle_gamma   90.00
#
_symmetry.space_group_name_H-M   'P 1'
#
loop_
_entity.id
_entity.type
_entity.pdbx_description
1 polymer ?
#
loop_
_entity_poly.entity_id
_entity_poly.type
_entity_poly.pdbx_seq_one_letter_code
_entity_poly.pdbx_strand_id
1 'polypeptide(L)'
;MKDMLPLLEKIAKGGKPLVIVAEDVDGEALATLVVNKLRGTLNVCAIKAPGFGDRRKEMLNDIAILTGGTVITEDIGVKLENVDLKDLGTAKRITVDKENTVIIDGKGKASDIQGRVKQIRNQIEETTSDYDREKLQERLAKLVGGVAIIKVGAATETEMKEKKARVEDALHATRAAVEEGIIPGGGVALLRAAHVLDKIKGKHDFLLGVKIIRRSIEEPIRQIANNAGEEGTVVVEKVKTLKGDHGYDANNGTYVDMIKAGIIDPAKVARTALQNASSISGLLLTTEAMITDLPEEKEAHDHGPAGGGGMGGMGGGMGGMPGMM
;
A
#
# COMPACT_ATOMS: atom_id res chain seq x y z
N MET A 1 -14.11 10.07 -25.73
CA MET A 1 -13.84 8.86 -26.52
C MET A 1 -13.65 9.14 -28.01
N LYS A 2 -14.48 9.92 -28.67
CA LYS A 2 -14.35 10.20 -30.13
C LYS A 2 -12.95 10.68 -30.52
N ASP A 3 -12.36 11.55 -29.75
CA ASP A 3 -11.04 12.14 -30.01
C ASP A 3 -9.87 11.15 -29.86
N MET A 4 -10.08 10.05 -29.12
CA MET A 4 -9.10 8.97 -28.98
C MET A 4 -9.18 7.89 -30.07
N LEU A 5 -10.30 7.77 -30.78
CA LEU A 5 -10.50 6.69 -31.75
C LEU A 5 -9.38 6.57 -32.80
N PRO A 6 -8.91 7.68 -33.41
CA PRO A 6 -7.85 7.59 -34.42
C PRO A 6 -6.53 7.02 -33.85
N LEU A 7 -6.21 7.36 -32.60
CA LEU A 7 -5.03 6.84 -31.90
C LEU A 7 -5.19 5.36 -31.59
N LEU A 8 -6.36 4.96 -31.02
CA LEU A 8 -6.64 3.58 -30.66
C LEU A 8 -6.63 2.63 -31.87
N GLU A 9 -7.11 3.08 -33.03
CA GLU A 9 -7.01 2.32 -34.30
C GLU A 9 -5.57 2.09 -34.75
N LYS A 10 -4.71 3.09 -34.62
CA LYS A 10 -3.28 2.95 -34.94
C LYS A 10 -2.59 1.96 -34.01
N ILE A 11 -2.93 2.00 -32.71
CA ILE A 11 -2.40 1.08 -31.68
C ILE A 11 -2.89 -0.34 -31.93
N ALA A 12 -4.17 -0.53 -32.22
CA ALA A 12 -4.73 -1.84 -32.55
C ALA A 12 -4.03 -2.48 -33.75
N LYS A 13 -3.78 -1.71 -34.82
CA LYS A 13 -3.02 -2.16 -35.99
C LYS A 13 -1.57 -2.51 -35.65
N GLY A 14 -0.97 -1.80 -34.70
CA GLY A 14 0.41 -2.02 -34.26
C GLY A 14 0.58 -3.22 -33.29
N GLY A 15 -0.49 -3.73 -32.74
CA GLY A 15 -0.51 -4.91 -31.84
C GLY A 15 0.24 -4.71 -30.51
N LYS A 16 0.66 -3.50 -30.17
CA LYS A 16 1.38 -3.21 -28.91
C LYS A 16 0.42 -2.89 -27.77
N PRO A 17 0.74 -3.32 -26.54
CA PRO A 17 -0.03 -2.94 -25.36
C PRO A 17 0.02 -1.42 -25.12
N LEU A 18 -1.10 -0.84 -24.71
CA LEU A 18 -1.23 0.58 -24.36
C LEU A 18 -1.50 0.71 -22.84
N VAL A 19 -0.77 1.58 -22.18
CA VAL A 19 -1.10 2.06 -20.84
C VAL A 19 -1.51 3.53 -20.94
N ILE A 20 -2.70 3.84 -20.44
CA ILE A 20 -3.25 5.19 -20.36
C ILE A 20 -3.11 5.66 -18.92
N VAL A 21 -2.41 6.78 -18.73
CA VAL A 21 -2.27 7.44 -17.43
C VAL A 21 -3.03 8.77 -17.52
N ALA A 22 -4.19 8.85 -16.90
CA ALA A 22 -5.06 10.02 -16.99
C ALA A 22 -5.62 10.41 -15.62
N GLU A 23 -6.10 11.65 -15.52
CA GLU A 23 -6.76 12.11 -14.30
C GLU A 23 -7.97 11.25 -13.94
N ASP A 24 -8.79 10.96 -14.94
CA ASP A 24 -9.90 10.01 -14.84
C ASP A 24 -10.18 9.36 -16.21
N VAL A 25 -10.77 8.18 -16.18
CA VAL A 25 -11.29 7.46 -17.36
C VAL A 25 -12.62 6.84 -16.94
N ASP A 26 -13.70 7.43 -17.34
CA ASP A 26 -15.05 7.04 -16.94
C ASP A 26 -16.02 6.88 -18.10
N GLY A 27 -17.27 6.56 -17.79
CA GLY A 27 -18.39 6.52 -18.70
C GLY A 27 -18.13 5.74 -20.00
N GLU A 28 -18.45 6.36 -21.12
CA GLU A 28 -18.32 5.77 -22.46
C GLU A 28 -16.88 5.39 -22.80
N ALA A 29 -15.91 6.17 -22.32
CA ALA A 29 -14.49 5.90 -22.58
C ALA A 29 -14.06 4.58 -21.92
N LEU A 30 -14.35 4.40 -20.65
CA LEU A 30 -14.02 3.19 -19.92
C LEU A 30 -14.73 1.97 -20.51
N ALA A 31 -16.05 2.07 -20.78
CA ALA A 31 -16.82 0.99 -21.37
C ALA A 31 -16.24 0.53 -22.71
N THR A 32 -15.86 1.49 -23.57
CA THR A 32 -15.26 1.17 -24.89
C THR A 32 -13.91 0.46 -24.73
N LEU A 33 -13.03 0.93 -23.83
CA LEU A 33 -11.74 0.29 -23.58
C LEU A 33 -11.91 -1.14 -23.04
N VAL A 34 -12.85 -1.35 -22.10
CA VAL A 34 -13.15 -2.67 -21.52
C VAL A 34 -13.67 -3.64 -22.59
N VAL A 35 -14.65 -3.22 -23.40
CA VAL A 35 -15.21 -4.08 -24.45
C VAL A 35 -14.14 -4.49 -25.47
N ASN A 36 -13.29 -3.55 -25.91
CA ASN A 36 -12.23 -3.88 -26.88
C ASN A 36 -11.12 -4.76 -26.28
N LYS A 37 -10.83 -4.61 -24.97
CA LYS A 37 -9.93 -5.51 -24.26
C LYS A 37 -10.50 -6.92 -24.18
N LEU A 38 -11.78 -7.08 -23.81
CA LEU A 38 -12.45 -8.38 -23.70
C LEU A 38 -12.54 -9.09 -25.07
N ARG A 39 -12.72 -8.33 -26.15
CA ARG A 39 -12.71 -8.84 -27.52
C ARG A 39 -11.31 -9.18 -28.04
N GLY A 40 -10.25 -8.86 -27.28
CA GLY A 40 -8.87 -9.05 -27.73
C GLY A 40 -8.41 -8.11 -28.83
N THR A 41 -9.22 -7.10 -29.18
CA THR A 41 -8.87 -6.11 -30.22
C THR A 41 -7.82 -5.10 -29.74
N LEU A 42 -7.85 -4.75 -28.45
CA LEU A 42 -6.90 -3.86 -27.80
C LEU A 42 -6.35 -4.50 -26.54
N ASN A 43 -5.03 -4.50 -26.38
CA ASN A 43 -4.40 -4.80 -25.09
C ASN A 43 -4.15 -3.47 -24.35
N VAL A 44 -5.09 -3.08 -23.50
CA VAL A 44 -5.09 -1.77 -22.86
C VAL A 44 -5.25 -1.86 -21.35
N CYS A 45 -4.57 -0.96 -20.63
CA CYS A 45 -4.75 -0.72 -19.20
C CYS A 45 -4.86 0.79 -18.96
N ALA A 46 -5.87 1.22 -18.22
CA ALA A 46 -6.03 2.61 -17.81
C ALA A 46 -5.81 2.72 -16.29
N ILE A 47 -5.02 3.71 -15.89
CA ILE A 47 -4.69 4.00 -14.49
C ILE A 47 -4.89 5.47 -14.20
N LYS A 48 -5.25 5.78 -12.94
CA LYS A 48 -5.30 7.16 -12.48
C LYS A 48 -3.91 7.76 -12.37
N ALA A 49 -3.77 9.00 -12.84
CA ALA A 49 -2.54 9.75 -12.69
C ALA A 49 -2.23 10.01 -11.21
N PRO A 50 -0.96 9.88 -10.80
CA PRO A 50 -0.57 10.10 -9.41
C PRO A 50 -0.63 11.58 -9.04
N GLY A 51 -0.93 11.88 -7.78
CA GLY A 51 -0.98 13.24 -7.25
C GLY A 51 -2.25 14.02 -7.60
N PHE A 52 -2.26 15.31 -7.24
CA PHE A 52 -3.38 16.23 -7.44
C PHE A 52 -2.87 17.60 -7.92
N GLY A 53 -3.68 18.34 -8.70
CA GLY A 53 -3.36 19.68 -9.18
C GLY A 53 -2.03 19.74 -9.92
N ASP A 54 -1.21 20.76 -9.63
CA ASP A 54 0.07 20.97 -10.32
C ASP A 54 1.06 19.84 -10.08
N ARG A 55 1.02 19.18 -8.92
CA ARG A 55 1.86 17.99 -8.68
C ARG A 55 1.54 16.84 -9.64
N ARG A 56 0.27 16.65 -9.99
CA ARG A 56 -0.13 15.65 -10.98
C ARG A 56 0.51 15.95 -12.33
N LYS A 57 0.47 17.21 -12.77
CA LYS A 57 1.10 17.66 -14.02
C LYS A 57 2.60 17.39 -14.00
N GLU A 58 3.26 17.72 -12.89
CA GLU A 58 4.68 17.50 -12.70
C GLU A 58 5.07 16.01 -12.72
N MET A 59 4.27 15.15 -12.08
CA MET A 59 4.51 13.70 -12.08
C MET A 59 4.25 13.08 -13.45
N LEU A 60 3.26 13.56 -14.20
CA LEU A 60 3.02 13.15 -15.58
C LEU A 60 4.19 13.56 -16.48
N ASN A 61 4.77 14.77 -16.29
CA ASN A 61 5.96 15.21 -16.98
C ASN A 61 7.17 14.30 -16.66
N ASP A 62 7.34 13.89 -15.42
CA ASP A 62 8.41 12.97 -15.03
C ASP A 62 8.27 11.62 -15.75
N ILE A 63 7.03 11.09 -15.84
CA ILE A 63 6.74 9.84 -16.56
C ILE A 63 7.00 10.02 -18.08
N ALA A 64 6.57 11.14 -18.66
CA ALA A 64 6.79 11.42 -20.08
C ALA A 64 8.28 11.49 -20.41
N ILE A 65 9.07 12.22 -19.62
CA ILE A 65 10.53 12.32 -19.81
C ILE A 65 11.19 10.95 -19.66
N LEU A 66 10.79 10.16 -18.64
CA LEU A 66 11.33 8.82 -18.40
C LEU A 66 11.06 7.87 -19.58
N THR A 67 9.90 7.99 -20.21
CA THR A 67 9.46 7.09 -21.29
C THR A 67 9.71 7.63 -22.69
N GLY A 68 10.14 8.90 -22.80
CA GLY A 68 10.37 9.58 -24.08
C GLY A 68 9.09 9.98 -24.81
N GLY A 69 7.99 10.17 -24.08
CA GLY A 69 6.71 10.67 -24.58
C GLY A 69 6.49 12.14 -24.28
N THR A 70 5.28 12.60 -24.57
CA THR A 70 4.82 13.97 -24.30
C THR A 70 3.54 13.92 -23.45
N VAL A 71 3.43 14.82 -22.47
CA VAL A 71 2.18 14.98 -21.72
C VAL A 71 1.14 15.64 -22.64
N ILE A 72 -0.03 15.02 -22.73
CA ILE A 72 -1.14 15.54 -23.51
C ILE A 72 -2.01 16.38 -22.58
N THR A 73 -1.99 17.69 -22.78
CA THR A 73 -2.78 18.64 -21.98
C THR A 73 -3.19 19.83 -22.84
N GLU A 74 -4.36 20.37 -22.57
CA GLU A 74 -4.87 21.58 -23.23
C GLU A 74 -4.02 22.81 -22.90
N ASP A 75 -3.36 22.82 -21.76
CA ASP A 75 -2.49 23.93 -21.33
C ASP A 75 -1.37 24.23 -22.34
N ILE A 76 -0.89 23.22 -23.05
CA ILE A 76 0.15 23.35 -24.09
C ILE A 76 -0.44 23.33 -25.51
N GLY A 77 -1.78 23.42 -25.64
CA GLY A 77 -2.47 23.47 -26.92
C GLY A 77 -2.52 22.12 -27.68
N VAL A 78 -2.17 21.01 -27.03
CA VAL A 78 -2.24 19.68 -27.66
C VAL A 78 -3.62 19.10 -27.43
N LYS A 79 -4.39 18.99 -28.50
CA LYS A 79 -5.69 18.31 -28.47
C LYS A 79 -5.52 16.82 -28.67
N LEU A 80 -6.32 16.02 -27.97
CA LEU A 80 -6.26 14.56 -27.98
C LEU A 80 -6.44 13.97 -29.39
N GLU A 81 -7.24 14.60 -30.24
CA GLU A 81 -7.47 14.22 -31.64
C GLU A 81 -6.22 14.29 -32.52
N ASN A 82 -5.23 15.11 -32.16
CA ASN A 82 -4.00 15.35 -32.90
C ASN A 82 -2.82 14.50 -32.42
N VAL A 83 -3.03 13.67 -31.41
CA VAL A 83 -1.98 12.81 -30.85
C VAL A 83 -1.66 11.65 -31.79
N ASP A 84 -0.36 11.42 -31.99
CA ASP A 84 0.13 10.32 -32.82
C ASP A 84 1.04 9.38 -32.02
N LEU A 85 1.36 8.22 -32.59
CA LEU A 85 2.23 7.20 -31.99
C LEU A 85 3.61 7.76 -31.58
N LYS A 86 4.12 8.76 -32.26
CA LYS A 86 5.40 9.43 -31.95
C LYS A 86 5.37 10.23 -30.66
N ASP A 87 4.18 10.65 -30.22
CA ASP A 87 4.00 11.46 -29.00
C ASP A 87 3.88 10.57 -27.76
N LEU A 88 3.72 9.25 -27.96
CA LEU A 88 3.61 8.28 -26.87
C LEU A 88 4.97 7.87 -26.32
N GLY A 89 5.04 7.77 -25.02
CA GLY A 89 6.18 7.16 -24.33
C GLY A 89 6.25 5.65 -24.57
N THR A 90 7.43 5.08 -24.39
CA THR A 90 7.65 3.64 -24.47
C THR A 90 8.49 3.13 -23.32
N ALA A 91 8.23 1.91 -22.87
CA ALA A 91 9.00 1.23 -21.85
C ALA A 91 9.14 -0.26 -22.18
N LYS A 92 10.16 -0.91 -21.64
CA LYS A 92 10.36 -2.35 -21.82
C LYS A 92 9.29 -3.17 -21.11
N ARG A 93 8.89 -2.73 -19.90
CA ARG A 93 7.84 -3.37 -19.10
C ARG A 93 7.13 -2.34 -18.25
N ILE A 94 5.81 -2.50 -18.16
CA ILE A 94 4.98 -1.80 -17.19
C ILE A 94 4.19 -2.86 -16.43
N THR A 95 4.28 -2.85 -15.10
CA THR A 95 3.51 -3.73 -14.22
C THR A 95 2.56 -2.88 -13.40
N VAL A 96 1.30 -3.21 -13.41
CA VAL A 96 0.23 -2.50 -12.69
C VAL A 96 -0.43 -3.45 -11.73
N ASP A 97 -0.48 -3.09 -10.47
CA ASP A 97 -1.28 -3.74 -9.43
C ASP A 97 -2.29 -2.75 -8.82
N LYS A 98 -2.95 -3.12 -7.73
CA LYS A 98 -3.96 -2.28 -7.08
C LYS A 98 -3.38 -0.99 -6.49
N GLU A 99 -2.14 -1.05 -6.01
CA GLU A 99 -1.50 0.02 -5.24
C GLU A 99 -0.43 0.75 -6.05
N ASN A 100 0.23 0.04 -6.99
CA ASN A 100 1.44 0.52 -7.62
C ASN A 100 1.44 0.33 -9.13
N THR A 101 2.12 1.25 -9.80
CA THR A 101 2.52 1.08 -11.21
C THR A 101 4.03 1.21 -11.31
N VAL A 102 4.68 0.18 -11.82
CA VAL A 102 6.14 0.12 -11.99
C VAL A 102 6.48 0.18 -13.47
N ILE A 103 7.25 1.18 -13.86
CA ILE A 103 7.75 1.38 -15.23
C ILE A 103 9.24 1.04 -15.24
N ILE A 104 9.63 0.07 -16.07
CA ILE A 104 11.00 -0.43 -16.16
C ILE A 104 11.56 -0.15 -17.56
N ASP A 105 12.78 0.39 -17.62
CA ASP A 105 13.51 0.71 -18.83
C ASP A 105 12.66 1.56 -19.81
N GLY A 106 12.22 2.72 -19.34
CA GLY A 106 11.64 3.76 -20.20
C GLY A 106 12.66 4.21 -21.25
N LYS A 107 12.19 4.55 -22.46
CA LYS A 107 13.05 4.94 -23.58
C LYS A 107 13.29 6.44 -23.68
N GLY A 108 13.16 7.19 -22.58
CA GLY A 108 13.54 8.58 -22.49
C GLY A 108 15.04 8.78 -22.73
N LYS A 109 15.42 9.92 -23.26
CA LYS A 109 16.83 10.26 -23.46
C LYS A 109 17.51 10.53 -22.11
N ALA A 110 18.68 9.97 -21.89
CA ALA A 110 19.43 10.16 -20.63
C ALA A 110 19.73 11.64 -20.36
N SER A 111 19.97 12.46 -21.39
CA SER A 111 20.14 13.91 -21.25
C SER A 111 18.93 14.61 -20.63
N ASP A 112 17.74 14.23 -21.10
CA ASP A 112 16.49 14.88 -20.67
C ASP A 112 16.15 14.46 -19.24
N ILE A 113 16.37 13.18 -18.91
CA ILE A 113 16.24 12.66 -17.53
C ILE A 113 17.21 13.37 -16.58
N GLN A 114 18.48 13.53 -16.98
CA GLN A 114 19.47 14.25 -16.17
C GLN A 114 19.11 15.73 -16.01
N GLY A 115 18.62 16.39 -17.07
CA GLY A 115 18.12 17.75 -17.00
C GLY A 115 16.98 17.89 -16.00
N ARG A 116 16.03 16.95 -16.01
CA ARG A 116 14.91 16.93 -15.08
C ARG A 116 15.36 16.68 -13.63
N VAL A 117 16.28 15.76 -13.43
CA VAL A 117 16.89 15.49 -12.11
C VAL A 117 17.55 16.76 -11.54
N LYS A 118 18.30 17.51 -12.37
CA LYS A 118 18.93 18.76 -11.95
C LYS A 118 17.88 19.82 -11.57
N GLN A 119 16.82 19.93 -12.38
CA GLN A 119 15.72 20.85 -12.08
C GLN A 119 15.06 20.55 -10.72
N ILE A 120 14.73 19.27 -10.46
CA ILE A 120 14.12 18.88 -9.17
C ILE A 120 15.08 19.13 -7.99
N ARG A 121 16.39 18.89 -8.14
CA ARG A 121 17.39 19.21 -7.10
C ARG A 121 17.42 20.69 -6.76
N ASN A 122 17.42 21.56 -7.76
CA ASN A 122 17.34 23.00 -7.53
C ASN A 122 16.05 23.38 -6.77
N GLN A 123 14.90 22.80 -7.14
CA GLN A 123 13.64 23.04 -6.43
C GLN A 123 13.70 22.58 -4.96
N ILE A 124 14.40 21.49 -4.66
CA ILE A 124 14.62 21.01 -3.28
C ILE A 124 15.44 22.03 -2.46
N GLU A 125 16.42 22.65 -3.08
CA GLU A 125 17.28 23.66 -2.42
C GLU A 125 16.52 24.98 -2.21
N GLU A 126 15.67 25.37 -3.14
CA GLU A 126 14.93 26.64 -3.11
C GLU A 126 13.68 26.60 -2.21
N THR A 127 13.08 25.44 -1.99
CA THR A 127 11.83 25.34 -1.22
C THR A 127 12.07 25.56 0.28
N THR A 128 11.21 26.38 0.88
CA THR A 128 11.17 26.61 2.33
C THR A 128 10.19 25.68 3.06
N SER A 129 9.36 24.95 2.31
CA SER A 129 8.36 24.02 2.83
C SER A 129 8.96 22.64 3.00
N ASP A 130 8.97 22.11 4.22
CA ASP A 130 9.45 20.75 4.49
C ASP A 130 8.61 19.69 3.80
N TYR A 131 7.30 19.92 3.70
CA TYR A 131 6.39 19.04 2.98
C TYR A 131 6.69 19.00 1.47
N ASP A 132 6.91 20.16 0.84
CA ASP A 132 7.25 20.21 -0.59
C ASP A 132 8.64 19.62 -0.85
N ARG A 133 9.58 19.84 0.06
CA ARG A 133 10.92 19.21 0.01
C ARG A 133 10.81 17.69 0.03
N GLU A 134 10.01 17.12 0.92
CA GLU A 134 9.75 15.67 0.98
C GLU A 134 9.17 15.15 -0.34
N LYS A 135 8.17 15.82 -0.90
CA LYS A 135 7.53 15.40 -2.15
C LYS A 135 8.44 15.53 -3.38
N LEU A 136 9.31 16.53 -3.40
CA LEU A 136 10.34 16.68 -4.43
C LEU A 136 11.40 15.57 -4.30
N GLN A 137 11.80 15.20 -3.09
CA GLN A 137 12.72 14.08 -2.85
C GLN A 137 12.14 12.74 -3.30
N GLU A 138 10.85 12.48 -3.04
CA GLU A 138 10.15 11.30 -3.55
C GLU A 138 10.20 11.23 -5.09
N ARG A 139 9.94 12.34 -5.77
CA ARG A 139 10.00 12.42 -7.24
C ARG A 139 11.42 12.17 -7.76
N LEU A 140 12.40 12.82 -7.13
CA LEU A 140 13.82 12.63 -7.46
C LEU A 140 14.23 11.17 -7.34
N ALA A 141 13.86 10.51 -6.25
CA ALA A 141 14.17 9.11 -6.01
C ALA A 141 13.61 8.17 -7.10
N LYS A 142 12.41 8.46 -7.62
CA LYS A 142 11.79 7.69 -8.71
C LYS A 142 12.52 7.86 -10.05
N LEU A 143 13.13 9.00 -10.31
CA LEU A 143 13.87 9.27 -11.55
C LEU A 143 15.33 8.77 -11.51
N VAL A 144 15.98 8.89 -10.36
CA VAL A 144 17.40 8.54 -10.17
C VAL A 144 17.58 7.10 -9.71
N GLY A 145 16.63 6.59 -8.95
CA GLY A 145 16.68 5.24 -8.40
C GLY A 145 16.38 4.16 -9.43
N GLY A 146 17.06 3.01 -9.29
CA GLY A 146 16.67 1.80 -10.00
C GLY A 146 15.46 1.14 -9.34
N VAL A 147 14.81 0.22 -10.07
CA VAL A 147 13.77 -0.65 -9.51
C VAL A 147 14.39 -1.97 -9.11
N ALA A 148 14.39 -2.27 -7.80
CA ALA A 148 14.75 -3.59 -7.29
C ALA A 148 13.50 -4.48 -7.25
N ILE A 149 13.62 -5.69 -7.77
CA ILE A 149 12.52 -6.68 -7.75
C ILE A 149 12.91 -7.81 -6.82
N ILE A 150 12.17 -7.97 -5.71
CA ILE A 150 12.29 -9.09 -4.80
C ILE A 150 11.27 -10.15 -5.24
N LYS A 151 11.76 -11.28 -5.77
CA LYS A 151 10.90 -12.40 -6.16
C LYS A 151 10.66 -13.29 -4.96
N VAL A 152 9.39 -13.46 -4.60
CA VAL A 152 8.97 -14.33 -3.49
C VAL A 152 8.30 -15.57 -4.07
N GLY A 153 8.66 -16.75 -3.56
CA GLY A 153 8.07 -18.02 -3.93
C GLY A 153 7.86 -18.93 -2.72
N ALA A 154 6.93 -19.87 -2.83
CA ALA A 154 6.64 -20.88 -1.83
C ALA A 154 6.03 -22.12 -2.49
N ALA A 155 5.88 -23.20 -1.73
CA ALA A 155 5.28 -24.44 -2.20
C ALA A 155 3.76 -24.33 -2.43
N THR A 156 3.08 -23.47 -1.65
CA THR A 156 1.64 -23.23 -1.76
C THR A 156 1.32 -21.75 -1.97
N GLU A 157 0.16 -21.45 -2.53
CA GLU A 157 -0.30 -20.07 -2.74
C GLU A 157 -0.48 -19.31 -1.42
N THR A 158 -1.01 -19.98 -0.40
CA THR A 158 -1.19 -19.39 0.93
C THR A 158 0.13 -18.99 1.56
N GLU A 159 1.12 -19.88 1.54
CA GLU A 159 2.47 -19.61 2.03
C GLU A 159 3.16 -18.48 1.24
N MET A 160 2.95 -18.45 -0.07
CA MET A 160 3.49 -17.39 -0.92
C MET A 160 2.90 -16.02 -0.56
N LYS A 161 1.58 -15.96 -0.33
CA LYS A 161 0.90 -14.72 0.10
C LYS A 161 1.42 -14.25 1.46
N GLU A 162 1.60 -15.18 2.41
CA GLU A 162 2.14 -14.85 3.73
C GLU A 162 3.58 -14.32 3.63
N LYS A 163 4.45 -15.00 2.90
CA LYS A 163 5.84 -14.53 2.68
C LYS A 163 5.88 -13.18 1.98
N LYS A 164 5.01 -12.97 0.97
CA LYS A 164 4.92 -11.68 0.28
C LYS A 164 4.54 -10.57 1.26
N ALA A 165 3.50 -10.77 2.06
CA ALA A 165 3.05 -9.79 3.06
C ALA A 165 4.16 -9.47 4.08
N ARG A 166 4.91 -10.46 4.53
CA ARG A 166 6.05 -10.28 5.44
C ARG A 166 7.18 -9.45 4.82
N VAL A 167 7.48 -9.67 3.54
CA VAL A 167 8.49 -8.86 2.82
C VAL A 167 8.00 -7.42 2.61
N GLU A 168 6.73 -7.23 2.27
CA GLU A 168 6.11 -5.90 2.14
C GLU A 168 6.13 -5.13 3.46
N ASP A 169 5.80 -5.78 4.57
CA ASP A 169 5.88 -5.20 5.91
C ASP A 169 7.32 -4.76 6.27
N ALA A 170 8.29 -5.65 6.07
CA ALA A 170 9.70 -5.34 6.28
C ALA A 170 10.20 -4.16 5.42
N LEU A 171 9.71 -4.06 4.18
CA LEU A 171 10.04 -2.94 3.28
C LEU A 171 9.47 -1.61 3.80
N HIS A 172 8.21 -1.61 4.26
CA HIS A 172 7.58 -0.42 4.82
C HIS A 172 8.27 0.01 6.13
N ALA A 173 8.57 -0.94 7.01
CA ALA A 173 9.32 -0.67 8.24
C ALA A 173 10.71 -0.09 7.95
N THR A 174 11.43 -0.65 6.97
CA THR A 174 12.75 -0.15 6.56
C THR A 174 12.68 1.29 6.03
N ARG A 175 11.69 1.62 5.20
CA ARG A 175 11.49 2.99 4.70
C ARG A 175 11.22 3.95 5.85
N ALA A 176 10.31 3.60 6.76
CA ALA A 176 10.00 4.42 7.92
C ALA A 176 11.23 4.63 8.83
N ALA A 177 12.08 3.61 8.96
CA ALA A 177 13.33 3.68 9.73
C ALA A 177 14.38 4.59 9.07
N VAL A 178 14.44 4.62 7.74
CA VAL A 178 15.33 5.56 7.01
C VAL A 178 14.89 7.01 7.19
N GLU A 179 13.59 7.26 7.33
CA GLU A 179 13.05 8.62 7.45
C GLU A 179 13.26 9.23 8.85
N GLU A 180 12.99 8.47 9.93
CA GLU A 180 13.02 9.01 11.31
C GLU A 180 13.93 8.23 12.27
N GLY A 181 14.67 7.24 11.76
CA GLY A 181 15.55 6.41 12.59
C GLY A 181 14.83 5.26 13.29
N ILE A 182 15.57 4.58 14.14
CA ILE A 182 15.13 3.40 14.89
C ILE A 182 15.10 3.68 16.39
N ILE A 183 14.28 2.93 17.10
CA ILE A 183 14.11 2.93 18.56
C ILE A 183 14.13 1.49 19.09
N PRO A 184 14.38 1.28 20.40
CA PRO A 184 14.18 -0.05 21.02
C PRO A 184 12.77 -0.55 20.77
N GLY A 185 12.65 -1.75 20.20
CA GLY A 185 11.38 -2.37 19.84
C GLY A 185 10.64 -2.99 21.03
N GLY A 186 9.60 -3.76 20.72
CA GLY A 186 8.83 -4.47 21.73
C GLY A 186 8.07 -3.58 22.71
N GLY A 187 7.74 -2.35 22.32
CA GLY A 187 7.04 -1.37 23.17
C GLY A 187 7.92 -0.68 24.20
N VAL A 188 9.23 -0.98 24.26
CA VAL A 188 10.16 -0.43 25.26
C VAL A 188 10.31 1.08 25.10
N ALA A 189 10.44 1.60 23.90
CA ALA A 189 10.62 3.03 23.65
C ALA A 189 9.46 3.87 24.19
N LEU A 190 8.22 3.43 24.00
CA LEU A 190 7.03 4.11 24.56
C LEU A 190 7.04 4.09 26.09
N LEU A 191 7.40 2.95 26.69
CA LEU A 191 7.50 2.82 28.14
C LEU A 191 8.58 3.75 28.72
N ARG A 192 9.74 3.88 28.05
CA ARG A 192 10.80 4.83 28.42
C ARG A 192 10.37 6.28 28.28
N ALA A 193 9.59 6.60 27.26
CA ALA A 193 9.07 7.96 27.06
C ALA A 193 8.10 8.41 28.17
N ALA A 194 7.55 7.49 28.95
CA ALA A 194 6.61 7.80 30.04
C ALA A 194 7.13 8.85 31.03
N HIS A 195 8.45 8.95 31.26
CA HIS A 195 9.05 9.93 32.17
C HIS A 195 8.81 11.38 31.74
N VAL A 196 8.57 11.62 30.45
CA VAL A 196 8.26 12.98 29.94
C VAL A 196 6.92 13.45 30.50
N LEU A 197 5.97 12.53 30.74
CA LEU A 197 4.65 12.83 31.28
C LEU A 197 4.72 13.34 32.74
N ASP A 198 5.76 13.01 33.48
CA ASP A 198 5.96 13.48 34.87
C ASP A 198 6.23 14.98 34.95
N LYS A 199 6.72 15.57 33.88
CA LYS A 199 7.06 17.00 33.79
C LYS A 199 5.85 17.85 33.41
N ILE A 200 4.76 17.23 32.99
CA ILE A 200 3.57 17.94 32.51
C ILE A 200 2.78 18.46 33.71
N LYS A 201 2.50 19.76 33.72
CA LYS A 201 1.71 20.44 34.75
C LYS A 201 0.40 20.92 34.13
N GLY A 202 -0.69 20.87 34.90
CA GLY A 202 -2.00 21.32 34.43
C GLY A 202 -3.07 21.21 35.49
N LYS A 203 -4.30 21.56 35.12
CA LYS A 203 -5.48 21.37 35.98
C LYS A 203 -5.82 19.89 36.14
N HIS A 204 -6.67 19.57 37.11
CA HIS A 204 -7.03 18.19 37.47
C HIS A 204 -7.47 17.37 36.25
N ASP A 205 -8.41 17.85 35.48
CA ASP A 205 -8.97 17.12 34.30
C ASP A 205 -7.94 16.91 33.21
N PHE A 206 -7.08 17.90 32.96
CA PHE A 206 -5.94 17.75 32.03
C PHE A 206 -4.99 16.64 32.48
N LEU A 207 -4.71 16.58 33.80
CA LEU A 207 -3.84 15.54 34.37
C LEU A 207 -4.50 14.14 34.33
N LEU A 208 -5.84 14.04 34.33
CA LEU A 208 -6.52 12.77 34.06
C LEU A 208 -6.24 12.28 32.62
N GLY A 209 -6.28 13.15 31.62
CA GLY A 209 -5.88 12.82 30.25
C GLY A 209 -4.43 12.33 30.17
N VAL A 210 -3.50 13.00 30.88
CA VAL A 210 -2.09 12.56 30.96
C VAL A 210 -1.98 11.15 31.57
N LYS A 211 -2.78 10.84 32.60
CA LYS A 211 -2.80 9.50 33.20
C LYS A 211 -3.34 8.43 32.22
N ILE A 212 -4.33 8.77 31.39
CA ILE A 212 -4.84 7.87 30.34
C ILE A 212 -3.74 7.54 29.35
N ILE A 213 -3.02 8.54 28.84
CA ILE A 213 -1.88 8.33 27.94
C ILE A 213 -0.80 7.48 28.60
N ARG A 214 -0.44 7.77 29.86
CA ARG A 214 0.55 6.99 30.61
C ARG A 214 0.17 5.51 30.67
N ARG A 215 -1.10 5.21 30.91
CA ARG A 215 -1.58 3.83 30.97
C ARG A 215 -1.57 3.17 29.58
N SER A 216 -1.95 3.92 28.55
CA SER A 216 -2.05 3.41 27.17
C SER A 216 -0.69 3.00 26.60
N ILE A 217 0.39 3.74 26.88
CA ILE A 217 1.73 3.44 26.35
C ILE A 217 2.36 2.19 26.94
N GLU A 218 1.76 1.60 27.99
CA GLU A 218 2.15 0.29 28.52
C GLU A 218 1.52 -0.89 27.75
N GLU A 219 0.43 -0.65 27.03
CA GLU A 219 -0.32 -1.72 26.36
C GLU A 219 0.44 -2.46 25.26
N PRO A 220 1.26 -1.82 24.42
CA PRO A 220 2.00 -2.54 23.38
C PRO A 220 2.89 -3.66 23.96
N ILE A 221 3.71 -3.36 24.96
CA ILE A 221 4.57 -4.37 25.57
C ILE A 221 3.76 -5.42 26.35
N ARG A 222 2.66 -5.01 27.01
CA ARG A 222 1.75 -5.91 27.72
C ARG A 222 1.13 -6.92 26.76
N GLN A 223 0.65 -6.44 25.61
CA GLN A 223 0.03 -7.31 24.63
C GLN A 223 1.03 -8.27 23.99
N ILE A 224 2.26 -7.81 23.71
CA ILE A 224 3.32 -8.68 23.20
C ILE A 224 3.61 -9.82 24.19
N ALA A 225 3.75 -9.51 25.47
CA ALA A 225 3.99 -10.52 26.50
C ALA A 225 2.82 -11.50 26.64
N ASN A 226 1.58 -11.00 26.64
CA ASN A 226 0.38 -11.85 26.70
C ASN A 226 0.30 -12.79 25.48
N ASN A 227 0.61 -12.29 24.27
CA ASN A 227 0.64 -13.10 23.04
C ASN A 227 1.73 -14.20 23.08
N ALA A 228 2.78 -13.97 23.86
CA ALA A 228 3.85 -14.97 24.09
C ALA A 228 3.52 -15.96 25.21
N GLY A 229 2.35 -15.84 25.84
CA GLY A 229 1.92 -16.71 26.94
C GLY A 229 2.40 -16.29 28.33
N GLU A 230 2.97 -15.08 28.45
CA GLU A 230 3.46 -14.54 29.70
C GLU A 230 2.45 -13.55 30.33
N GLU A 231 2.55 -13.34 31.64
CA GLU A 231 1.74 -12.33 32.30
C GLU A 231 2.25 -10.91 31.99
N GLY A 232 1.57 -10.20 31.07
CA GLY A 232 2.01 -8.91 30.58
C GLY A 232 2.21 -7.85 31.66
N THR A 233 1.43 -7.89 32.77
CA THR A 233 1.60 -6.96 33.88
C THR A 233 2.94 -7.15 34.57
N VAL A 234 3.34 -8.40 34.81
CA VAL A 234 4.62 -8.75 35.42
C VAL A 234 5.79 -8.31 34.55
N VAL A 235 5.67 -8.56 33.23
CA VAL A 235 6.70 -8.15 32.27
C VAL A 235 6.85 -6.63 32.23
N VAL A 236 5.75 -5.87 32.17
CA VAL A 236 5.78 -4.39 32.19
C VAL A 236 6.48 -3.87 33.43
N GLU A 237 6.09 -4.36 34.64
CA GLU A 237 6.70 -3.91 35.89
C GLU A 237 8.19 -4.27 35.95
N LYS A 238 8.57 -5.45 35.47
CA LYS A 238 9.98 -5.85 35.40
C LYS A 238 10.77 -4.92 34.44
N VAL A 239 10.25 -4.65 33.26
CA VAL A 239 10.94 -3.76 32.28
C VAL A 239 11.05 -2.33 32.81
N LYS A 240 10.09 -1.82 33.60
CA LYS A 240 10.20 -0.52 34.26
C LYS A 240 11.40 -0.43 35.23
N THR A 241 11.79 -1.55 35.87
CA THR A 241 12.97 -1.57 36.73
C THR A 241 14.31 -1.61 35.99
N LEU A 242 14.30 -2.01 34.71
CA LEU A 242 15.48 -2.05 33.86
C LEU A 242 15.84 -0.67 33.34
N LYS A 243 17.09 -0.46 32.95
CA LYS A 243 17.59 0.82 32.43
C LYS A 243 17.95 0.75 30.96
N GLY A 244 17.98 1.92 30.31
CA GLY A 244 18.37 2.05 28.91
C GLY A 244 17.42 1.27 27.98
N ASP A 245 17.99 0.61 27.00
CA ASP A 245 17.26 -0.08 25.94
C ASP A 245 16.88 -1.52 26.29
N HIS A 246 17.00 -1.90 27.58
CA HIS A 246 16.64 -3.24 28.02
C HIS A 246 15.11 -3.43 28.03
N GLY A 247 14.66 -4.52 27.44
CA GLY A 247 13.27 -4.93 27.31
C GLY A 247 13.10 -6.43 27.37
N TYR A 248 11.90 -6.89 27.04
CA TYR A 248 11.54 -8.30 27.02
C TYR A 248 11.58 -8.85 25.58
N ASP A 249 12.44 -9.85 25.34
CA ASP A 249 12.46 -10.64 24.12
C ASP A 249 11.44 -11.78 24.23
N ALA A 250 10.29 -11.59 23.60
CA ALA A 250 9.17 -12.52 23.65
C ALA A 250 9.47 -13.86 22.93
N ASN A 251 10.43 -13.89 22.02
CA ASN A 251 10.81 -15.12 21.33
C ASN A 251 11.60 -16.07 22.21
N ASN A 252 12.46 -15.53 23.09
CA ASN A 252 13.34 -16.32 23.94
C ASN A 252 12.94 -16.31 25.44
N GLY A 253 11.92 -15.53 25.82
CA GLY A 253 11.47 -15.39 27.21
C GLY A 253 12.51 -14.70 28.11
N THR A 254 13.35 -13.82 27.56
CA THR A 254 14.48 -13.23 28.29
C THR A 254 14.48 -11.71 28.24
N TYR A 255 15.18 -11.10 29.21
CA TYR A 255 15.35 -9.63 29.24
C TYR A 255 16.71 -9.25 28.70
N VAL A 256 16.72 -8.50 27.59
CA VAL A 256 17.92 -8.17 26.81
C VAL A 256 17.99 -6.69 26.46
N ASP A 257 19.16 -6.23 26.01
CA ASP A 257 19.30 -4.95 25.32
C ASP A 257 18.70 -5.11 23.91
N MET A 258 17.57 -4.46 23.68
CA MET A 258 16.74 -4.62 22.48
C MET A 258 17.49 -4.20 21.23
N ILE A 259 18.26 -3.10 21.27
CA ILE A 259 19.04 -2.63 20.13
C ILE A 259 20.11 -3.64 19.75
N LYS A 260 20.88 -4.16 20.75
CA LYS A 260 21.92 -5.15 20.49
C LYS A 260 21.37 -6.50 20.04
N ALA A 261 20.18 -6.85 20.50
CA ALA A 261 19.49 -8.07 20.08
C ALA A 261 18.85 -7.95 18.68
N GLY A 262 18.87 -6.75 18.07
CA GLY A 262 18.21 -6.50 16.78
C GLY A 262 16.69 -6.38 16.86
N ILE A 263 16.14 -6.21 18.06
CA ILE A 263 14.70 -6.01 18.28
C ILE A 263 14.45 -4.50 18.27
N ILE A 264 14.16 -3.99 17.08
CA ILE A 264 14.07 -2.55 16.80
C ILE A 264 12.76 -2.23 16.10
N ASP A 265 12.24 -1.02 16.35
CA ASP A 265 11.08 -0.49 15.66
C ASP A 265 11.44 0.83 14.95
N PRO A 266 10.78 1.18 13.84
CA PRO A 266 10.89 2.51 13.25
C PRO A 266 10.27 3.56 14.16
N ALA A 267 11.00 4.65 14.44
CA ALA A 267 10.52 5.74 15.28
C ALA A 267 9.22 6.36 14.71
N LYS A 268 9.15 6.54 13.40
CA LYS A 268 7.96 7.06 12.70
C LYS A 268 6.71 6.25 12.99
N VAL A 269 6.81 4.92 12.98
CA VAL A 269 5.66 4.02 13.19
C VAL A 269 5.13 4.17 14.62
N ALA A 270 5.99 4.08 15.64
CA ALA A 270 5.57 4.19 17.03
C ALA A 270 4.99 5.58 17.36
N ARG A 271 5.61 6.65 16.84
CA ARG A 271 5.13 8.03 17.00
C ARG A 271 3.76 8.23 16.35
N THR A 272 3.61 7.83 15.09
CA THR A 272 2.38 8.00 14.32
C THR A 272 1.24 7.18 14.90
N ALA A 273 1.51 5.96 15.36
CA ALA A 273 0.52 5.12 16.01
C ALA A 273 -0.07 5.79 17.26
N LEU A 274 0.79 6.32 18.14
CA LEU A 274 0.35 7.04 19.33
C LEU A 274 -0.42 8.32 18.99
N GLN A 275 0.06 9.08 18.01
CA GLN A 275 -0.56 10.34 17.57
C GLN A 275 -1.96 10.09 16.99
N ASN A 276 -2.10 9.12 16.10
CA ASN A 276 -3.38 8.80 15.46
C ASN A 276 -4.36 8.20 16.47
N ALA A 277 -3.91 7.30 17.35
CA ALA A 277 -4.75 6.74 18.41
C ALA A 277 -5.28 7.84 19.35
N SER A 278 -4.41 8.77 19.74
CA SER A 278 -4.80 9.91 20.59
C SER A 278 -5.81 10.83 19.89
N SER A 279 -5.60 11.11 18.61
CA SER A 279 -6.50 11.94 17.80
C SER A 279 -7.90 11.34 17.70
N ILE A 280 -8.01 10.07 17.32
CA ILE A 280 -9.30 9.38 17.18
C ILE A 280 -9.98 9.20 18.54
N SER A 281 -9.23 8.83 19.58
CA SER A 281 -9.79 8.70 20.92
C SER A 281 -10.33 10.04 21.45
N GLY A 282 -9.63 11.14 21.16
CA GLY A 282 -10.08 12.49 21.52
C GLY A 282 -11.40 12.86 20.82
N LEU A 283 -11.54 12.52 19.53
CA LEU A 283 -12.79 12.70 18.80
C LEU A 283 -13.94 11.87 19.42
N LEU A 284 -13.69 10.58 19.68
CA LEU A 284 -14.70 9.70 20.30
C LEU A 284 -15.17 10.21 21.66
N LEU A 285 -14.27 10.74 22.48
CA LEU A 285 -14.60 11.30 23.79
C LEU A 285 -15.47 12.58 23.73
N THR A 286 -15.46 13.27 22.60
CA THR A 286 -16.21 14.51 22.39
C THR A 286 -17.50 14.32 21.57
N THR A 287 -17.76 13.12 21.05
CA THR A 287 -18.97 12.80 20.28
C THR A 287 -20.04 12.18 21.18
N GLU A 288 -21.30 12.59 20.97
CA GLU A 288 -22.46 12.04 21.69
C GLU A 288 -23.05 10.81 20.96
N ALA A 289 -22.86 10.72 19.66
CA ALA A 289 -23.38 9.62 18.85
C ALA A 289 -22.42 9.26 17.71
N MET A 290 -22.39 7.99 17.34
CA MET A 290 -21.71 7.47 16.16
C MET A 290 -22.74 6.80 15.25
N ILE A 291 -22.74 7.21 13.98
CA ILE A 291 -23.61 6.63 12.95
C ILE A 291 -22.70 5.78 12.04
N THR A 292 -23.08 4.53 11.86
CA THR A 292 -22.35 3.58 11.02
C THR A 292 -23.33 2.68 10.29
N ASP A 293 -22.87 2.05 9.21
CA ASP A 293 -23.65 1.04 8.48
C ASP A 293 -23.86 -0.20 9.37
N LEU A 294 -25.04 -0.79 9.26
CA LEU A 294 -25.28 -2.10 9.87
C LEU A 294 -24.43 -3.16 9.15
N PRO A 295 -23.84 -4.12 9.88
CA PRO A 295 -23.18 -5.23 9.26
C PRO A 295 -24.16 -5.95 8.33
N GLU A 296 -23.78 -6.16 7.06
CA GLU A 296 -24.56 -6.99 6.15
C GLU A 296 -24.66 -8.41 6.73
N GLU A 297 -25.91 -8.88 6.95
CA GLU A 297 -26.12 -10.29 7.22
C GLU A 297 -25.64 -11.06 6.01
N LYS A 298 -24.55 -11.81 6.14
CA LYS A 298 -24.14 -12.76 5.11
C LYS A 298 -25.29 -13.75 4.94
N GLU A 299 -26.07 -13.58 3.87
CA GLU A 299 -27.00 -14.63 3.46
C GLU A 299 -26.18 -15.92 3.37
N ALA A 300 -26.50 -16.88 4.24
CA ALA A 300 -25.96 -18.21 4.15
C ALA A 300 -26.43 -18.73 2.80
N HIS A 301 -25.53 -18.79 1.82
CA HIS A 301 -25.79 -19.53 0.59
C HIS A 301 -25.98 -20.98 1.02
N ASP A 302 -27.25 -21.32 1.23
CA ASP A 302 -27.68 -22.68 1.38
C ASP A 302 -27.41 -23.40 0.05
N HIS A 303 -26.29 -24.09 0.00
CA HIS A 303 -26.04 -25.08 -1.03
C HIS A 303 -26.99 -26.25 -0.76
N GLY A 304 -28.27 -26.07 -1.16
CA GLY A 304 -29.23 -27.15 -1.22
C GLY A 304 -28.65 -28.30 -2.06
N PRO A 305 -28.84 -29.54 -1.61
CA PRO A 305 -28.32 -30.69 -2.33
C PRO A 305 -28.94 -30.70 -3.71
N ALA A 306 -28.10 -30.77 -4.75
CA ALA A 306 -28.50 -30.91 -6.15
C ALA A 306 -29.41 -32.14 -6.29
N GLY A 307 -30.72 -31.86 -6.37
CA GLY A 307 -31.74 -32.86 -6.64
C GLY A 307 -31.50 -33.48 -8.01
N GLY A 308 -31.17 -34.76 -8.01
CA GLY A 308 -31.10 -35.60 -9.20
C GLY A 308 -32.44 -35.66 -9.87
N GLY A 309 -32.58 -34.96 -11.01
CA GLY A 309 -33.70 -35.15 -11.93
C GLY A 309 -33.57 -36.46 -12.65
N GLY A 310 -34.36 -37.40 -12.24
CA GLY A 310 -34.58 -38.65 -12.98
C GLY A 310 -35.29 -38.37 -14.29
N MET A 311 -34.79 -38.93 -15.37
CA MET A 311 -35.53 -39.08 -16.62
C MET A 311 -35.63 -40.54 -16.94
N GLY A 312 -36.88 -41.01 -16.93
CA GLY A 312 -37.26 -42.38 -17.23
C GLY A 312 -37.05 -42.73 -18.70
N GLY A 313 -36.88 -43.99 -18.98
CA GLY A 313 -36.86 -44.57 -20.33
C GLY A 313 -36.87 -46.09 -20.23
N MET A 314 -38.02 -46.65 -20.19
CA MET A 314 -38.58 -47.80 -20.90
C MET A 314 -37.62 -48.86 -21.48
N GLY A 315 -37.87 -50.12 -21.13
CA GLY A 315 -37.72 -51.19 -22.10
C GLY A 315 -37.10 -52.47 -21.60
N GLY A 316 -37.93 -53.37 -21.18
CA GLY A 316 -38.08 -54.76 -21.71
C GLY A 316 -37.02 -55.82 -21.40
N GLY A 317 -37.45 -56.87 -20.73
CA GLY A 317 -37.06 -58.18 -21.20
C GLY A 317 -36.26 -59.10 -20.26
N MET A 318 -37.04 -59.85 -19.54
CA MET A 318 -36.94 -61.35 -19.42
C MET A 318 -35.61 -62.03 -19.07
N GLY A 319 -35.65 -62.75 -17.98
CA GLY A 319 -35.27 -64.19 -18.02
C GLY A 319 -34.11 -64.61 -17.12
N GLY A 320 -34.39 -65.42 -16.13
CA GLY A 320 -33.47 -66.52 -15.83
C GLY A 320 -32.77 -66.52 -14.46
N MET A 321 -33.41 -67.14 -13.51
CA MET A 321 -32.80 -67.83 -12.34
C MET A 321 -32.04 -69.10 -12.83
N PRO A 322 -31.39 -69.93 -11.98
CA PRO A 322 -30.70 -69.71 -10.68
C PRO A 322 -29.36 -70.46 -10.60
N GLY A 323 -28.72 -70.39 -9.46
CA GLY A 323 -27.87 -71.49 -9.03
C GLY A 323 -26.50 -71.19 -8.45
N MET A 324 -26.43 -71.38 -7.15
CA MET A 324 -25.44 -72.20 -6.42
C MET A 324 -23.95 -71.85 -6.56
N MET A 325 -23.40 -71.50 -5.60
CA MET A 325 -22.51 -72.01 -4.57
C MET A 325 -21.73 -70.86 -3.93
#